data_2f7833fc9dba63bad0c8c54304cfbe9b
#
_entry.id   2f7833fc9dba63bad0c8c54304cfbe9b
#
_cell.length_a   1.000
_cell.length_b   1.000
_cell.length_c   1.000
_cell.angle_alpha   90.00
_cell.angle_beta   90.00
_cell.angle_gamma   90.00
#
_symmetry.space_group_name_H-M   'P 1'
#
loop_
_entity.id
_entity.type
_entity.pdbx_description
1 polymer ?
#
loop_
_entity_poly.entity_id
_entity_poly.type
_entity_poly.pdbx_seq_one_letter_code
_entity_poly.pdbx_strand_id
1 'polypeptide(L)'
;MTLPSADERKHMYFIGVSTQHSSIMKVFPRWMQALGRGDVSLKGMDLKLHDDREVYRRAVSQIKEAPACLGSLVTAHKVLLLDAARDLFDYLDPLAQLSGEISCISKREGRLEGHAKDPITGGMSLDSILGPGYFGRTGGEVLSLGAGGSTTALVLHFGRKQEAGDRPRRVVIVNRSPTRLEAIRQMAGAVAPGIEFAYYCHQDPKQNDQLMEALAPGSVVIDATGMGKDLPGSPITDEGRFPTGGVAWELNYRGQLQFLNQALAQREERNLKVEDGWEYFLHGWTQVISQVLNIQLDRATFNRLAELANPIRPALQTVGLTAK
;
A
#
# COMPACT_ATOMS: atom_id res chain seq x y z
N MET A 1 13.63 -39.41 5.47
CA MET A 1 13.72 -37.98 5.89
C MET A 1 12.38 -37.65 6.51
N THR A 2 12.31 -37.54 7.83
CA THR A 2 11.10 -37.12 8.56
C THR A 2 10.88 -35.64 8.31
N LEU A 3 9.68 -35.26 7.90
CA LEU A 3 9.30 -33.84 7.80
C LEU A 3 9.38 -33.21 9.22
N PRO A 4 9.97 -32.01 9.37
CA PRO A 4 10.04 -31.35 10.67
C PRO A 4 8.62 -31.13 11.23
N SER A 5 8.49 -31.17 12.56
CA SER A 5 7.22 -30.89 13.23
C SER A 5 6.70 -29.50 12.83
N ALA A 6 5.38 -29.23 12.98
CA ALA A 6 4.77 -27.96 12.59
C ALA A 6 5.41 -26.74 13.28
N ASP A 7 6.03 -26.93 14.46
CA ASP A 7 6.75 -25.88 15.21
C ASP A 7 8.17 -25.63 14.72
N GLU A 8 8.78 -26.57 13.98
CA GLU A 8 10.15 -26.43 13.47
C GLU A 8 10.22 -25.86 12.05
N ARG A 9 9.09 -25.73 11.35
CA ARG A 9 9.06 -25.17 9.99
C ARG A 9 9.39 -23.69 10.01
N LYS A 10 10.29 -23.29 9.10
CA LYS A 10 10.54 -21.88 8.83
C LYS A 10 9.22 -21.17 8.49
N HIS A 11 9.04 -19.97 9.01
CA HIS A 11 7.83 -19.23 8.75
C HIS A 11 8.07 -17.73 8.72
N MET A 12 7.15 -17.04 8.06
CA MET A 12 6.96 -15.59 8.14
C MET A 12 5.68 -15.30 8.89
N TYR A 13 5.63 -14.17 9.59
CA TYR A 13 4.38 -13.63 10.11
C TYR A 13 3.76 -12.63 9.13
N PHE A 14 2.45 -12.59 9.14
CA PHE A 14 1.65 -11.53 8.56
C PHE A 14 0.91 -10.81 9.68
N ILE A 15 1.33 -9.58 10.01
CA ILE A 15 0.74 -8.76 11.08
C ILE A 15 -0.32 -7.86 10.48
N GLY A 16 -1.55 -7.98 10.96
CA GLY A 16 -2.70 -7.21 10.50
C GLY A 16 -3.86 -7.25 11.47
N VAL A 17 -5.02 -6.73 11.07
CA VAL A 17 -6.24 -6.72 11.88
C VAL A 17 -7.05 -8.02 11.71
N SER A 18 -7.10 -8.54 10.50
CA SER A 18 -7.84 -9.74 10.13
C SER A 18 -7.12 -10.47 8.99
N THR A 19 -6.09 -11.23 9.35
CA THR A 19 -5.16 -11.81 8.39
C THR A 19 -5.73 -13.00 7.64
N GLN A 20 -6.60 -13.80 8.29
CA GLN A 20 -7.14 -15.04 7.73
C GLN A 20 -7.96 -14.85 6.44
N HIS A 21 -8.60 -13.66 6.29
CA HIS A 21 -9.42 -13.33 5.12
C HIS A 21 -8.61 -12.72 3.97
N SER A 22 -7.31 -12.51 4.16
CA SER A 22 -6.45 -11.97 3.10
C SER A 22 -6.15 -13.02 2.04
N SER A 23 -6.18 -12.59 0.77
CA SER A 23 -5.83 -13.44 -0.38
C SER A 23 -4.45 -14.07 -0.26
N ILE A 24 -3.53 -13.44 0.46
CA ILE A 24 -2.17 -13.94 0.64
C ILE A 24 -2.13 -15.32 1.31
N MET A 25 -3.07 -15.60 2.19
CA MET A 25 -3.11 -16.92 2.87
C MET A 25 -3.27 -18.07 1.87
N LYS A 26 -3.90 -17.82 0.72
CA LYS A 26 -4.07 -18.78 -0.38
C LYS A 26 -2.97 -18.65 -1.45
N VAL A 27 -2.42 -17.45 -1.63
CA VAL A 27 -1.39 -17.14 -2.64
C VAL A 27 -0.02 -17.58 -2.17
N PHE A 28 0.34 -17.32 -0.92
CA PHE A 28 1.68 -17.55 -0.38
C PHE A 28 2.21 -18.99 -0.56
N PRO A 29 1.43 -20.06 -0.27
CA PRO A 29 1.93 -21.42 -0.49
C PRO A 29 2.28 -21.70 -1.95
N ARG A 30 1.51 -21.17 -2.91
CA ARG A 30 1.80 -21.32 -4.34
C ARG A 30 3.09 -20.58 -4.74
N TRP A 31 3.29 -19.38 -4.21
CA TRP A 31 4.49 -18.60 -4.44
C TRP A 31 5.73 -19.29 -3.84
N MET A 32 5.61 -19.82 -2.63
CA MET A 32 6.74 -20.56 -2.01
C MET A 32 7.13 -21.79 -2.82
N GLN A 33 6.18 -22.54 -3.37
CA GLN A 33 6.47 -23.64 -4.28
C GLN A 33 7.17 -23.16 -5.55
N ALA A 34 6.67 -22.10 -6.17
CA ALA A 34 7.26 -21.53 -7.39
C ALA A 34 8.68 -20.98 -7.19
N LEU A 35 8.98 -20.51 -5.98
CA LEU A 35 10.31 -20.02 -5.58
C LEU A 35 11.24 -21.10 -5.04
N GLY A 36 10.82 -22.38 -5.02
CA GLY A 36 11.61 -23.47 -4.44
C GLY A 36 11.76 -23.39 -2.92
N ARG A 37 10.86 -22.67 -2.25
CA ARG A 37 10.85 -22.43 -0.80
C ARG A 37 9.63 -23.03 -0.11
N GLY A 38 9.20 -24.21 -0.53
CA GLY A 38 8.08 -24.93 0.08
C GLY A 38 8.30 -25.31 1.56
N ASP A 39 9.50 -25.09 2.08
CA ASP A 39 9.87 -25.20 3.50
C ASP A 39 9.34 -24.04 4.35
N VAL A 40 8.91 -22.92 3.76
CA VAL A 40 8.45 -21.70 4.45
C VAL A 40 6.93 -21.62 4.47
N SER A 41 6.35 -21.37 5.63
CA SER A 41 4.91 -21.14 5.83
C SER A 41 4.61 -19.69 6.20
N LEU A 42 3.34 -19.29 6.05
CA LEU A 42 2.84 -17.98 6.51
C LEU A 42 1.93 -18.19 7.70
N LYS A 43 2.17 -17.43 8.78
CA LYS A 43 1.33 -17.42 9.99
C LYS A 43 0.71 -16.04 10.17
N GLY A 44 -0.62 -15.95 10.33
CA GLY A 44 -1.29 -14.71 10.66
C GLY A 44 -1.06 -14.31 12.13
N MET A 45 -0.94 -13.01 12.36
CA MET A 45 -0.90 -12.41 13.71
C MET A 45 -1.87 -11.24 13.71
N ASP A 46 -3.05 -11.46 14.29
CA ASP A 46 -4.12 -10.46 14.33
C ASP A 46 -3.97 -9.58 15.56
N LEU A 47 -3.84 -8.28 15.34
CA LEU A 47 -3.77 -7.25 16.37
C LEU A 47 -4.94 -6.27 16.18
N LYS A 48 -5.49 -5.74 17.26
CA LYS A 48 -6.54 -4.72 17.18
C LYS A 48 -5.97 -3.39 16.71
N LEU A 49 -6.77 -2.59 16.01
CA LEU A 49 -6.41 -1.20 15.72
C LEU A 49 -6.26 -0.42 17.04
N HIS A 50 -5.16 0.31 17.15
CA HIS A 50 -4.85 1.09 18.36
C HIS A 50 -4.79 0.23 19.64
N ASP A 51 -4.24 -0.97 19.52
CA ASP A 51 -3.99 -1.85 20.67
C ASP A 51 -2.95 -1.25 21.62
N ASP A 52 -2.81 -1.82 22.80
CA ASP A 52 -1.82 -1.37 23.77
C ASP A 52 -0.39 -1.49 23.22
N ARG A 53 0.45 -0.51 23.57
CA ARG A 53 1.87 -0.48 23.19
C ARG A 53 2.58 -1.80 23.45
N GLU A 54 2.28 -2.44 24.58
CA GLU A 54 2.90 -3.69 25.00
C GLU A 54 2.51 -4.88 24.10
N VAL A 55 1.32 -4.84 23.48
CA VAL A 55 0.89 -5.88 22.52
C VAL A 55 1.76 -5.82 21.26
N TYR A 56 2.00 -4.62 20.72
CA TYR A 56 2.90 -4.44 19.59
C TYR A 56 4.33 -4.85 19.92
N ARG A 57 4.81 -4.49 21.11
CA ARG A 57 6.15 -4.84 21.57
C ARG A 57 6.33 -6.35 21.68
N ARG A 58 5.36 -7.07 22.28
CA ARG A 58 5.38 -8.54 22.34
C ARG A 58 5.37 -9.19 20.98
N ALA A 59 4.62 -8.66 20.01
CA ALA A 59 4.62 -9.17 18.64
C ALA A 59 6.02 -9.10 18.00
N VAL A 60 6.74 -8.00 18.18
CA VAL A 60 8.11 -7.85 17.67
C VAL A 60 9.09 -8.73 18.44
N SER A 61 8.99 -8.84 19.78
CA SER A 61 9.81 -9.74 20.60
C SER A 61 9.64 -11.21 20.16
N GLN A 62 8.40 -11.63 19.93
CA GLN A 62 8.11 -12.98 19.44
C GLN A 62 8.79 -13.28 18.10
N ILE A 63 8.81 -12.30 17.17
CA ILE A 63 9.53 -12.44 15.90
C ILE A 63 11.04 -12.53 16.15
N LYS A 64 11.58 -11.67 17.02
CA LYS A 64 13.02 -11.62 17.35
C LYS A 64 13.49 -12.95 17.96
N GLU A 65 12.74 -13.48 18.91
CA GLU A 65 13.13 -14.64 19.72
C GLU A 65 12.90 -15.98 19.02
N ALA A 66 11.88 -16.09 18.16
CA ALA A 66 11.54 -17.37 17.51
C ALA A 66 12.62 -17.79 16.49
N PRO A 67 13.35 -18.91 16.69
CA PRO A 67 14.45 -19.31 15.78
C PRO A 67 13.97 -19.64 14.36
N ALA A 68 12.79 -20.23 14.24
CA ALA A 68 12.21 -20.60 12.94
C ALA A 68 11.52 -19.44 12.21
N CYS A 69 11.36 -18.28 12.86
CA CYS A 69 10.78 -17.09 12.24
C CYS A 69 11.82 -16.36 11.39
N LEU A 70 11.51 -16.12 10.13
CA LEU A 70 12.37 -15.40 9.18
C LEU A 70 12.09 -13.89 9.15
N GLY A 71 10.91 -13.47 9.59
CA GLY A 71 10.47 -12.08 9.58
C GLY A 71 8.97 -11.95 9.41
N SER A 72 8.51 -10.76 9.01
CA SER A 72 7.08 -10.49 8.82
C SER A 72 6.80 -9.42 7.77
N LEU A 73 5.56 -9.46 7.26
CA LEU A 73 4.91 -8.30 6.65
C LEU A 73 3.99 -7.65 7.68
N VAL A 74 3.99 -6.32 7.73
CA VAL A 74 3.12 -5.50 8.59
C VAL A 74 2.19 -4.65 7.73
N THR A 75 0.88 -4.69 8.03
CA THR A 75 -0.12 -3.85 7.33
C THR A 75 -0.56 -2.65 8.18
N ALA A 76 -1.71 -2.69 8.78
CA ALA A 76 -2.34 -1.53 9.42
C ALA A 76 -1.56 -0.92 10.61
N HIS A 77 -0.62 -1.64 11.19
CA HIS A 77 0.04 -1.29 12.45
C HIS A 77 1.44 -0.68 12.29
N LYS A 78 1.85 -0.31 11.10
CA LYS A 78 3.23 0.04 10.69
C LYS A 78 3.90 1.08 11.58
N VAL A 79 3.19 2.18 11.86
CA VAL A 79 3.68 3.30 12.69
C VAL A 79 3.69 2.91 14.16
N LEU A 80 2.56 2.41 14.69
CA LEU A 80 2.41 2.07 16.11
C LEU A 80 3.36 0.95 16.53
N LEU A 81 3.59 -0.03 15.66
CA LEU A 81 4.49 -1.14 15.91
C LEU A 81 5.95 -0.65 15.99
N LEU A 82 6.38 0.20 15.05
CA LEU A 82 7.72 0.79 15.10
C LEU A 82 7.90 1.67 16.34
N ASP A 83 6.92 2.52 16.65
CA ASP A 83 6.98 3.38 17.83
C ASP A 83 7.07 2.56 19.13
N ALA A 84 6.29 1.47 19.23
CA ALA A 84 6.28 0.61 20.41
C ALA A 84 7.59 -0.18 20.63
N ALA A 85 8.28 -0.56 19.55
CA ALA A 85 9.35 -1.54 19.59
C ALA A 85 10.65 -1.08 18.90
N ARG A 86 10.83 0.22 18.69
CA ARG A 86 12.01 0.78 17.98
C ARG A 86 13.33 0.28 18.54
N ASP A 87 13.44 0.17 19.86
CA ASP A 87 14.64 -0.28 20.57
C ASP A 87 14.94 -1.79 20.40
N LEU A 88 14.00 -2.57 19.88
CA LEU A 88 14.22 -4.00 19.58
C LEU A 88 14.90 -4.25 18.24
N PHE A 89 14.89 -3.24 17.35
CA PHE A 89 15.51 -3.33 16.03
C PHE A 89 16.99 -3.00 16.10
N ASP A 90 17.80 -3.87 15.51
CA ASP A 90 19.24 -3.69 15.38
C ASP A 90 19.59 -2.79 14.16
N TYR A 91 18.65 -2.68 13.22
CA TYR A 91 18.77 -1.84 12.03
C TYR A 91 17.38 -1.37 11.55
N LEU A 92 17.30 -0.12 11.16
CA LEU A 92 16.16 0.45 10.43
C LEU A 92 16.67 1.03 9.11
N ASP A 93 16.04 0.68 8.01
CA ASP A 93 16.43 1.23 6.72
C ASP A 93 16.14 2.75 6.63
N PRO A 94 16.80 3.49 5.71
CA PRO A 94 16.62 4.93 5.61
C PRO A 94 15.17 5.36 5.38
N LEU A 95 14.37 4.56 4.66
CA LEU A 95 12.96 4.87 4.43
C LEU A 95 12.13 4.68 5.69
N ALA A 96 12.41 3.65 6.49
CA ALA A 96 11.74 3.44 7.78
C ALA A 96 12.06 4.55 8.78
N GLN A 97 13.31 5.04 8.78
CA GLN A 97 13.70 6.17 9.62
C GLN A 97 13.00 7.47 9.19
N LEU A 98 12.90 7.70 7.88
CA LEU A 98 12.30 8.90 7.31
C LEU A 98 10.77 8.92 7.44
N SER A 99 10.11 7.79 7.16
CA SER A 99 8.65 7.68 7.20
C SER A 99 8.07 7.45 8.61
N GLY A 100 8.91 6.99 9.56
CA GLY A 100 8.45 6.60 10.89
C GLY A 100 7.57 5.36 10.89
N GLU A 101 7.66 4.49 9.87
CA GLU A 101 6.89 3.25 9.77
C GLU A 101 7.73 2.06 9.30
N ILE A 102 7.26 0.85 9.58
CA ILE A 102 7.81 -0.38 9.00
C ILE A 102 6.70 -1.24 8.41
N SER A 103 6.88 -1.68 7.18
CA SER A 103 6.00 -2.64 6.50
C SER A 103 6.63 -4.04 6.37
N CYS A 104 7.92 -4.16 6.69
CA CYS A 104 8.66 -5.41 6.62
C CYS A 104 9.63 -5.53 7.79
N ILE A 105 9.65 -6.70 8.41
CA ILE A 105 10.66 -7.09 9.40
C ILE A 105 11.42 -8.29 8.82
N SER A 106 12.75 -8.24 8.82
CA SER A 106 13.60 -9.37 8.44
C SER A 106 14.57 -9.74 9.56
N LYS A 107 15.02 -10.99 9.56
CA LYS A 107 16.05 -11.48 10.48
C LYS A 107 17.25 -11.95 9.69
N ARG A 108 18.43 -11.45 10.02
CA ARG A 108 19.69 -11.84 9.40
C ARG A 108 20.78 -11.97 10.44
N GLU A 109 21.45 -13.12 10.50
CA GLU A 109 22.59 -13.32 11.39
C GLU A 109 22.31 -12.92 12.84
N GLY A 110 21.10 -13.21 13.33
CA GLY A 110 20.66 -12.88 14.68
C GLY A 110 20.16 -11.43 14.84
N ARG A 111 20.29 -10.56 13.83
CA ARG A 111 19.84 -9.17 13.85
C ARG A 111 18.39 -9.04 13.40
N LEU A 112 17.64 -8.19 14.05
CA LEU A 112 16.28 -7.80 13.66
C LEU A 112 16.33 -6.50 12.86
N GLU A 113 15.85 -6.53 11.63
CA GLU A 113 15.90 -5.38 10.73
C GLU A 113 14.49 -4.94 10.35
N GLY A 114 14.22 -3.64 10.41
CA GLY A 114 12.96 -3.01 10.01
C GLY A 114 13.10 -2.21 8.72
N HIS A 115 12.13 -2.39 7.82
CA HIS A 115 12.16 -1.77 6.50
C HIS A 115 10.80 -1.16 6.13
N ALA A 116 10.81 0.02 5.50
CA ALA A 116 9.64 0.61 4.86
C ALA A 116 9.64 0.26 3.36
N LYS A 117 8.85 -0.75 2.98
CA LYS A 117 8.73 -1.17 1.57
C LYS A 117 7.66 -0.42 0.79
N ASP A 118 6.69 0.19 1.46
CA ASP A 118 5.58 0.90 0.82
C ASP A 118 6.02 2.01 -0.15
N PRO A 119 7.03 2.84 0.17
CA PRO A 119 7.52 3.84 -0.79
C PRO A 119 8.05 3.24 -2.09
N ILE A 120 8.59 2.02 -2.01
CA ILE A 120 9.07 1.29 -3.18
C ILE A 120 7.88 0.66 -3.92
N THR A 121 7.03 -0.07 -3.22
CA THR A 121 5.96 -0.87 -3.82
C THR A 121 4.79 -0.02 -4.32
N GLY A 122 4.41 1.03 -3.59
CA GLY A 122 3.44 2.02 -4.04
C GLY A 122 3.94 2.76 -5.28
N GLY A 123 5.22 3.13 -5.29
CA GLY A 123 5.85 3.75 -6.44
C GLY A 123 5.91 2.83 -7.65
N MET A 124 6.33 1.57 -7.49
CA MET A 124 6.34 0.58 -8.59
C MET A 124 4.94 0.38 -9.19
N SER A 125 3.92 0.31 -8.34
CA SER A 125 2.53 0.16 -8.79
C SER A 125 2.06 1.40 -9.56
N LEU A 126 2.32 2.59 -9.03
CA LEU A 126 1.97 3.84 -9.70
C LEU A 126 2.70 3.96 -11.07
N ASP A 127 3.98 3.64 -11.11
CA ASP A 127 4.78 3.67 -12.36
C ASP A 127 4.25 2.67 -13.40
N SER A 128 3.82 1.48 -12.97
CA SER A 128 3.19 0.49 -13.84
C SER A 128 1.83 0.99 -14.38
N ILE A 129 1.07 1.67 -13.54
CA ILE A 129 -0.22 2.25 -13.91
C ILE A 129 -0.04 3.40 -14.90
N LEU A 130 0.89 4.32 -14.66
CA LEU A 130 1.03 5.55 -15.42
C LEU A 130 1.93 5.41 -16.66
N GLY A 131 2.95 4.58 -16.57
CA GLY A 131 4.03 4.52 -17.55
C GLY A 131 4.98 5.73 -17.49
N PRO A 132 6.12 5.66 -18.19
CA PRO A 132 7.15 6.70 -18.13
C PRO A 132 6.68 8.03 -18.73
N GLY A 133 7.08 9.14 -18.12
CA GLY A 133 6.80 10.48 -18.61
C GLY A 133 5.32 10.91 -18.57
N TYR A 134 4.49 10.25 -17.75
CA TYR A 134 3.05 10.47 -17.72
C TYR A 134 2.68 11.94 -17.44
N PHE A 135 3.23 12.50 -16.38
CA PHE A 135 2.91 13.88 -15.98
C PHE A 135 3.44 14.92 -16.98
N GLY A 136 4.58 14.64 -17.62
CA GLY A 136 5.11 15.50 -18.70
C GLY A 136 4.24 15.51 -19.94
N ARG A 137 3.60 14.38 -20.27
CA ARG A 137 2.71 14.27 -21.45
C ARG A 137 1.31 14.83 -21.17
N THR A 138 0.78 14.65 -19.97
CA THR A 138 -0.60 14.99 -19.65
C THR A 138 -0.74 16.36 -18.97
N GLY A 139 0.29 16.83 -18.26
CA GLY A 139 0.19 17.97 -17.35
C GLY A 139 -0.71 17.70 -16.14
N GLY A 140 -1.08 16.44 -15.90
CA GLY A 140 -1.97 16.02 -14.82
C GLY A 140 -1.40 16.31 -13.43
N GLU A 141 -2.31 16.39 -12.47
CA GLU A 141 -2.04 16.58 -11.05
C GLU A 141 -2.38 15.31 -10.27
N VAL A 142 -2.10 15.28 -8.98
CA VAL A 142 -2.49 14.15 -8.12
C VAL A 142 -3.42 14.65 -7.02
N LEU A 143 -4.56 14.00 -6.84
CA LEU A 143 -5.42 14.12 -5.67
C LEU A 143 -5.34 12.83 -4.86
N SER A 144 -4.81 12.90 -3.65
CA SER A 144 -4.81 11.80 -2.69
C SER A 144 -5.88 12.03 -1.62
N LEU A 145 -6.89 11.19 -1.64
CA LEU A 145 -7.93 11.13 -0.61
C LEU A 145 -7.44 10.21 0.50
N GLY A 146 -6.95 10.82 1.58
CA GLY A 146 -6.25 10.17 2.68
C GLY A 146 -4.82 10.69 2.85
N ALA A 147 -4.31 10.67 4.09
CA ALA A 147 -2.95 11.07 4.48
C ALA A 147 -2.34 10.02 5.41
N GLY A 148 -2.48 8.75 5.02
CA GLY A 148 -1.88 7.61 5.71
C GLY A 148 -0.52 7.21 5.13
N GLY A 149 -0.02 6.05 5.55
CA GLY A 149 1.27 5.50 5.09
C GLY A 149 1.37 5.40 3.57
N SER A 150 0.31 5.02 2.86
CA SER A 150 0.33 4.94 1.40
C SER A 150 0.54 6.30 0.72
N THR A 151 -0.12 7.36 1.20
CA THR A 151 0.11 8.72 0.70
C THR A 151 1.53 9.20 1.00
N THR A 152 2.02 8.94 2.23
CA THR A 152 3.40 9.20 2.63
C THR A 152 4.39 8.51 1.68
N ALA A 153 4.13 7.25 1.38
CA ALA A 153 4.93 6.45 0.46
C ALA A 153 4.98 7.04 -0.96
N LEU A 154 3.84 7.51 -1.47
CA LEU A 154 3.77 8.14 -2.79
C LEU A 154 4.50 9.49 -2.84
N VAL A 155 4.40 10.31 -1.78
CA VAL A 155 5.16 11.58 -1.68
C VAL A 155 6.67 11.31 -1.70
N LEU A 156 7.14 10.30 -0.95
CA LEU A 156 8.53 9.86 -0.97
C LEU A 156 8.95 9.37 -2.35
N HIS A 157 8.09 8.63 -3.04
CA HIS A 157 8.33 8.17 -4.40
C HIS A 157 8.48 9.33 -5.38
N PHE A 158 7.58 10.30 -5.37
CA PHE A 158 7.67 11.49 -6.22
C PHE A 158 8.96 12.30 -5.96
N GLY A 159 9.36 12.43 -4.70
CA GLY A 159 10.60 13.12 -4.34
C GLY A 159 11.87 12.46 -4.87
N ARG A 160 11.84 11.13 -5.08
CA ARG A 160 12.98 10.34 -5.60
C ARG A 160 13.06 10.30 -7.12
N LYS A 161 12.00 10.69 -7.84
CA LYS A 161 12.00 10.76 -9.30
C LYS A 161 12.96 11.85 -9.79
N GLN A 162 13.86 11.49 -10.68
CA GLN A 162 14.83 12.42 -11.25
C GLN A 162 14.27 13.12 -12.50
N GLU A 163 13.53 12.40 -13.31
CA GLU A 163 12.94 12.92 -14.54
C GLU A 163 11.73 13.80 -14.22
N ALA A 164 11.78 15.06 -14.65
CA ALA A 164 10.69 16.02 -14.40
C ALA A 164 9.34 15.57 -14.98
N GLY A 165 9.36 14.88 -16.13
CA GLY A 165 8.15 14.32 -16.77
C GLY A 165 7.49 13.19 -15.98
N ASP A 166 8.16 12.59 -15.00
CA ASP A 166 7.65 11.55 -14.12
C ASP A 166 7.15 12.10 -12.77
N ARG A 167 7.19 13.41 -12.59
CA ARG A 167 6.76 14.10 -11.36
C ARG A 167 5.51 14.93 -11.61
N PRO A 168 4.48 14.84 -10.75
CA PRO A 168 3.35 15.75 -10.83
C PRO A 168 3.81 17.17 -10.47
N ARG A 169 3.26 18.17 -11.16
CA ARG A 169 3.50 19.58 -10.78
C ARG A 169 2.85 19.92 -9.45
N ARG A 170 1.68 19.33 -9.18
CA ARG A 170 0.89 19.60 -7.99
C ARG A 170 0.32 18.31 -7.41
N VAL A 171 0.33 18.22 -6.06
CA VAL A 171 -0.29 17.15 -5.28
C VAL A 171 -1.24 17.77 -4.27
N VAL A 172 -2.50 17.38 -4.33
CA VAL A 172 -3.55 17.76 -3.37
C VAL A 172 -3.75 16.59 -2.40
N ILE A 173 -3.67 16.85 -1.11
CA ILE A 173 -3.83 15.84 -0.07
C ILE A 173 -4.97 16.24 0.86
N VAL A 174 -5.94 15.33 1.01
CA VAL A 174 -7.09 15.52 1.87
C VAL A 174 -7.05 14.55 3.04
N ASN A 175 -7.29 15.03 4.25
CA ASN A 175 -7.49 14.16 5.41
C ASN A 175 -8.30 14.85 6.50
N ARG A 176 -8.97 14.07 7.33
CA ARG A 176 -9.69 14.56 8.51
C ARG A 176 -8.79 14.92 9.71
N SER A 177 -7.55 14.46 9.71
CA SER A 177 -6.59 14.66 10.81
C SER A 177 -5.58 15.76 10.46
N PRO A 178 -5.60 16.92 11.14
CA PRO A 178 -4.63 17.98 10.92
C PRO A 178 -3.21 17.52 11.27
N THR A 179 -3.05 16.67 12.29
CA THR A 179 -1.74 16.13 12.69
C THR A 179 -1.09 15.30 11.57
N ARG A 180 -1.88 14.45 10.88
CA ARG A 180 -1.35 13.67 9.75
C ARG A 180 -1.00 14.56 8.56
N LEU A 181 -1.81 15.57 8.26
CA LEU A 181 -1.50 16.54 7.20
C LEU A 181 -0.22 17.31 7.50
N GLU A 182 -0.03 17.73 8.75
CA GLU A 182 1.18 18.45 9.15
C GLU A 182 2.43 17.55 9.05
N ALA A 183 2.35 16.30 9.46
CA ALA A 183 3.45 15.34 9.32
C ALA A 183 3.86 15.15 7.84
N ILE A 184 2.88 14.99 6.93
CA ILE A 184 3.17 14.89 5.49
C ILE A 184 3.71 16.20 4.95
N ARG A 185 3.22 17.36 5.39
CA ARG A 185 3.70 18.69 4.96
C ARG A 185 5.19 18.85 5.26
N GLN A 186 5.60 18.54 6.49
CA GLN A 186 7.01 18.64 6.90
C GLN A 186 7.89 17.71 6.08
N MET A 187 7.47 16.46 5.89
CA MET A 187 8.20 15.50 5.08
C MET A 187 8.28 15.94 3.61
N ALA A 188 7.17 16.34 3.00
CA ALA A 188 7.11 16.73 1.59
C ALA A 188 8.03 17.91 1.27
N GLY A 189 8.09 18.91 2.16
CA GLY A 189 9.01 20.04 2.04
C GLY A 189 10.47 19.62 2.00
N ALA A 190 10.83 18.57 2.73
CA ALA A 190 12.21 18.06 2.77
C ALA A 190 12.55 17.15 1.58
N VAL A 191 11.62 16.29 1.13
CA VAL A 191 11.95 15.20 0.19
C VAL A 191 11.50 15.46 -1.25
N ALA A 192 10.54 16.36 -1.48
CA ALA A 192 9.96 16.60 -2.80
C ALA A 192 9.96 18.10 -3.19
N PRO A 193 11.14 18.78 -3.12
CA PRO A 193 11.21 20.17 -3.52
C PRO A 193 10.83 20.33 -5.00
N GLY A 194 10.11 21.41 -5.32
CA GLY A 194 9.66 21.69 -6.69
C GLY A 194 8.33 21.02 -7.07
N ILE A 195 7.67 20.31 -6.16
CA ILE A 195 6.26 19.91 -6.28
C ILE A 195 5.41 20.88 -5.42
N GLU A 196 4.36 21.42 -5.99
CA GLU A 196 3.36 22.20 -5.24
C GLU A 196 2.47 21.25 -4.42
N PHE A 197 2.36 21.46 -3.11
CA PHE A 197 1.48 20.69 -2.24
C PHE A 197 0.35 21.56 -1.70
N ALA A 198 -0.90 21.10 -1.85
CA ALA A 198 -2.08 21.67 -1.22
C ALA A 198 -2.68 20.67 -0.21
N TYR A 199 -3.08 21.17 0.97
CA TYR A 199 -3.55 20.32 2.07
C TYR A 199 -4.93 20.79 2.52
N TYR A 200 -5.89 19.87 2.55
CA TYR A 200 -7.27 20.17 2.95
C TYR A 200 -7.67 19.28 4.13
N CYS A 201 -8.15 19.91 5.20
CA CYS A 201 -8.56 19.23 6.43
C CYS A 201 -10.07 19.21 6.54
N HIS A 202 -10.71 18.15 6.08
CA HIS A 202 -12.15 17.93 6.19
C HIS A 202 -12.54 16.45 6.00
N GLN A 203 -13.85 16.15 6.19
CA GLN A 203 -14.43 14.82 6.01
C GLN A 203 -15.60 14.81 5.02
N ASP A 204 -15.94 15.98 4.44
CA ASP A 204 -17.10 16.12 3.59
C ASP A 204 -16.78 15.62 2.17
N PRO A 205 -17.43 14.52 1.68
CA PRO A 205 -17.20 14.01 0.35
C PRO A 205 -17.55 15.00 -0.77
N LYS A 206 -18.50 15.93 -0.55
CA LYS A 206 -18.84 16.97 -1.55
C LYS A 206 -17.67 17.94 -1.77
N GLN A 207 -16.90 18.24 -0.73
CA GLN A 207 -15.69 19.06 -0.92
C GLN A 207 -14.63 18.30 -1.72
N ASN A 208 -14.54 16.97 -1.56
CA ASN A 208 -13.66 16.15 -2.39
C ASN A 208 -14.10 16.14 -3.86
N ASP A 209 -15.42 16.11 -4.13
CA ASP A 209 -15.94 16.23 -5.50
C ASP A 209 -15.51 17.54 -6.15
N GLN A 210 -15.61 18.67 -5.42
CA GLN A 210 -15.18 19.98 -5.90
C GLN A 210 -13.67 20.03 -6.19
N LEU A 211 -12.84 19.43 -5.30
CA LEU A 211 -11.40 19.34 -5.52
C LEU A 211 -11.07 18.47 -6.73
N MET A 212 -11.79 17.37 -6.93
CA MET A 212 -11.62 16.47 -8.06
C MET A 212 -12.01 17.13 -9.39
N GLU A 213 -13.12 17.88 -9.41
CA GLU A 213 -13.60 18.62 -10.59
C GLU A 213 -12.63 19.75 -11.00
N ALA A 214 -11.94 20.34 -10.03
CA ALA A 214 -10.97 21.41 -10.27
C ALA A 214 -9.62 20.92 -10.84
N LEU A 215 -9.40 19.61 -10.93
CA LEU A 215 -8.16 19.06 -11.46
C LEU A 215 -8.06 19.18 -12.98
N ALA A 216 -6.83 19.35 -13.46
CA ALA A 216 -6.55 19.32 -14.90
C ALA A 216 -6.91 17.95 -15.52
N PRO A 217 -7.27 17.89 -16.81
CA PRO A 217 -7.38 16.63 -17.54
C PRO A 217 -6.10 15.78 -17.40
N GLY A 218 -6.24 14.45 -17.38
CA GLY A 218 -5.12 13.56 -17.18
C GLY A 218 -4.61 13.47 -15.73
N SER A 219 -5.33 14.04 -14.75
CA SER A 219 -4.95 13.95 -13.35
C SER A 219 -5.25 12.57 -12.75
N VAL A 220 -4.56 12.25 -11.67
CA VAL A 220 -4.65 10.97 -10.95
C VAL A 220 -5.41 11.20 -9.65
N VAL A 221 -6.51 10.48 -9.43
CA VAL A 221 -7.29 10.49 -8.19
C VAL A 221 -7.10 9.16 -7.47
N ILE A 222 -6.63 9.23 -6.22
CA ILE A 222 -6.24 8.05 -5.44
C ILE A 222 -7.10 7.98 -4.18
N ASP A 223 -7.81 6.85 -3.99
CA ASP A 223 -8.42 6.56 -2.69
C ASP A 223 -7.42 5.82 -1.79
N ALA A 224 -6.89 6.56 -0.82
CA ALA A 224 -5.99 6.09 0.24
C ALA A 224 -6.64 6.14 1.64
N THR A 225 -7.97 6.17 1.71
CA THR A 225 -8.73 6.30 2.97
C THR A 225 -8.93 4.95 3.68
N GLY A 226 -8.93 3.85 2.93
CA GLY A 226 -9.33 2.52 3.42
C GLY A 226 -10.85 2.33 3.49
N MET A 227 -11.65 3.31 3.06
CA MET A 227 -13.10 3.17 2.89
C MET A 227 -13.40 2.13 1.80
N GLY A 228 -14.60 1.57 1.82
CA GLY A 228 -15.01 0.53 0.88
C GLY A 228 -14.44 -0.86 1.16
N LYS A 229 -13.51 -1.00 2.09
CA LYS A 229 -12.93 -2.28 2.54
C LYS A 229 -13.28 -2.59 4.00
N ASP A 230 -12.60 -1.93 4.93
CA ASP A 230 -12.77 -2.16 6.37
C ASP A 230 -13.74 -1.11 6.99
N LEU A 231 -13.96 -0.01 6.31
CA LEU A 231 -14.93 1.03 6.62
C LEU A 231 -15.89 1.16 5.43
N PRO A 232 -17.21 1.34 5.68
CA PRO A 232 -18.19 1.51 4.60
C PRO A 232 -18.04 2.87 3.90
N GLY A 233 -18.55 2.95 2.68
CA GLY A 233 -18.66 4.19 1.92
C GLY A 233 -17.50 4.49 0.98
N SER A 234 -17.47 5.72 0.52
CA SER A 234 -16.48 6.29 -0.41
C SER A 234 -16.09 7.70 0.06
N PRO A 235 -14.87 8.15 -0.23
CA PRO A 235 -14.48 9.52 0.06
C PRO A 235 -15.10 10.56 -0.88
N ILE A 236 -15.81 10.17 -1.93
CA ILE A 236 -16.53 11.02 -2.89
C ILE A 236 -18.01 10.66 -2.93
N THR A 237 -18.85 11.54 -3.48
CA THR A 237 -20.26 11.24 -3.73
C THR A 237 -20.47 10.62 -5.11
N ASP A 238 -21.67 10.13 -5.39
CA ASP A 238 -22.04 9.61 -6.72
C ASP A 238 -22.15 10.73 -7.78
N GLU A 239 -22.16 11.99 -7.34
CA GLU A 239 -22.19 13.16 -8.20
C GLU A 239 -20.78 13.63 -8.60
N GLY A 240 -19.72 13.15 -7.89
CA GLY A 240 -18.33 13.51 -8.14
C GLY A 240 -17.89 13.17 -9.56
N ARG A 241 -17.20 14.11 -10.21
CA ARG A 241 -16.74 13.99 -11.61
C ARG A 241 -15.23 13.81 -11.68
N PHE A 242 -14.80 12.66 -12.19
CA PHE A 242 -13.36 12.42 -12.40
C PHE A 242 -12.79 13.26 -13.54
N PRO A 243 -11.49 13.63 -13.49
CA PRO A 243 -10.84 14.39 -14.56
C PRO A 243 -10.81 13.57 -15.86
N THR A 244 -11.15 14.21 -16.98
CA THR A 244 -11.17 13.55 -18.31
C THR A 244 -9.77 13.03 -18.68
N GLY A 245 -9.71 11.82 -19.21
CA GLY A 245 -8.45 11.17 -19.56
C GLY A 245 -7.54 10.86 -18.36
N GLY A 246 -8.09 10.93 -17.16
CA GLY A 246 -7.37 10.73 -15.92
C GLY A 246 -7.26 9.27 -15.49
N VAL A 247 -6.71 9.08 -14.31
CA VAL A 247 -6.59 7.77 -13.67
C VAL A 247 -7.30 7.81 -12.32
N ALA A 248 -8.18 6.84 -12.06
CA ALA A 248 -8.74 6.56 -10.76
C ALA A 248 -8.05 5.31 -10.18
N TRP A 249 -7.41 5.46 -9.02
CA TRP A 249 -6.72 4.36 -8.36
C TRP A 249 -7.27 4.12 -6.95
N GLU A 250 -7.98 3.03 -6.79
CA GLU A 250 -8.42 2.49 -5.51
C GLU A 250 -7.29 1.65 -4.92
N LEU A 251 -6.79 1.98 -3.72
CA LEU A 251 -5.71 1.21 -3.10
C LEU A 251 -6.16 -0.12 -2.48
N ASN A 252 -7.46 -0.32 -2.32
CA ASN A 252 -8.01 -1.59 -1.89
C ASN A 252 -8.31 -2.48 -3.10
N TYR A 253 -8.26 -3.81 -2.92
CA TYR A 253 -8.59 -4.80 -3.95
C TYR A 253 -9.70 -5.77 -3.52
N ARG A 254 -10.31 -5.54 -2.36
CA ARG A 254 -11.41 -6.33 -1.80
C ARG A 254 -12.33 -5.45 -0.97
N GLY A 255 -13.56 -5.87 -0.81
CA GLY A 255 -14.61 -5.13 -0.13
C GLY A 255 -15.65 -4.61 -1.12
N GLN A 256 -16.44 -3.63 -0.71
CA GLN A 256 -17.48 -3.02 -1.55
C GLN A 256 -16.89 -2.12 -2.64
N LEU A 257 -15.72 -1.53 -2.40
CA LEU A 257 -14.96 -0.70 -3.35
C LEU A 257 -15.84 0.36 -4.04
N GLN A 258 -16.60 1.12 -3.26
CA GLN A 258 -17.56 2.08 -3.80
C GLN A 258 -16.89 3.13 -4.68
N PHE A 259 -15.72 3.67 -4.27
CA PHE A 259 -14.93 4.60 -5.09
C PHE A 259 -14.58 3.99 -6.46
N LEU A 260 -14.13 2.73 -6.48
CA LEU A 260 -13.82 2.02 -7.73
C LEU A 260 -15.05 1.90 -8.64
N ASN A 261 -16.22 1.56 -8.06
CA ASN A 261 -17.47 1.46 -8.81
C ASN A 261 -17.93 2.81 -9.37
N GLN A 262 -17.77 3.91 -8.60
CA GLN A 262 -18.04 5.27 -9.06
C GLN A 262 -17.14 5.68 -10.24
N ALA A 263 -15.86 5.26 -10.21
CA ALA A 263 -14.92 5.48 -11.32
C ALA A 263 -15.27 4.62 -12.55
N LEU A 264 -15.61 3.35 -12.35
CA LEU A 264 -16.03 2.45 -13.44
C LEU A 264 -17.28 2.95 -14.15
N ALA A 265 -18.24 3.54 -13.43
CA ALA A 265 -19.44 4.13 -14.01
C ALA A 265 -19.15 5.30 -14.97
N GLN A 266 -18.04 6.00 -14.77
CA GLN A 266 -17.63 7.14 -15.60
C GLN A 266 -16.52 6.78 -16.61
N ARG A 267 -16.11 5.51 -16.67
CA ARG A 267 -14.92 5.08 -17.41
C ARG A 267 -14.95 5.47 -18.88
N GLU A 268 -16.06 5.20 -19.56
CA GLU A 268 -16.19 5.49 -21.00
C GLU A 268 -16.40 6.98 -21.24
N GLU A 269 -17.36 7.62 -20.53
CA GLU A 269 -17.69 9.04 -20.67
C GLU A 269 -16.46 9.94 -20.45
N ARG A 270 -15.63 9.60 -19.45
CA ARG A 270 -14.48 10.40 -19.04
C ARG A 270 -13.15 9.89 -19.59
N ASN A 271 -13.16 8.80 -20.38
CA ASN A 271 -11.94 8.13 -20.86
C ASN A 271 -10.94 7.83 -19.72
N LEU A 272 -11.43 7.22 -18.64
CA LEU A 272 -10.64 6.94 -17.45
C LEU A 272 -9.87 5.64 -17.58
N LYS A 273 -8.64 5.62 -17.08
CA LYS A 273 -7.99 4.42 -16.60
C LYS A 273 -8.42 4.17 -15.16
N VAL A 274 -8.99 3.01 -14.88
CA VAL A 274 -9.49 2.65 -13.55
C VAL A 274 -8.74 1.44 -13.06
N GLU A 275 -8.07 1.57 -11.92
CA GLU A 275 -7.23 0.52 -11.32
C GLU A 275 -7.60 0.29 -9.85
N ASP A 276 -7.57 -0.98 -9.43
CA ASP A 276 -7.69 -1.34 -8.01
C ASP A 276 -6.32 -1.60 -7.36
N GLY A 277 -6.33 -2.01 -6.10
CA GLY A 277 -5.13 -2.26 -5.31
C GLY A 277 -4.47 -3.62 -5.55
N TRP A 278 -4.86 -4.41 -6.56
CA TRP A 278 -4.31 -5.74 -6.76
C TRP A 278 -2.83 -5.74 -7.10
N GLU A 279 -2.41 -4.88 -7.99
CA GLU A 279 -1.00 -4.76 -8.35
C GLU A 279 -0.16 -4.24 -7.17
N TYR A 280 -0.71 -3.30 -6.39
CA TYR A 280 -0.08 -2.84 -5.16
C TYR A 280 0.07 -3.98 -4.12
N PHE A 281 -0.93 -4.84 -3.99
CA PHE A 281 -0.84 -6.06 -3.19
C PHE A 281 0.28 -6.98 -3.67
N LEU A 282 0.39 -7.23 -4.98
CA LEU A 282 1.42 -8.09 -5.56
C LEU A 282 2.83 -7.54 -5.29
N HIS A 283 3.07 -6.27 -5.58
CA HIS A 283 4.34 -5.62 -5.30
C HIS A 283 4.66 -5.60 -3.81
N GLY A 284 3.68 -5.27 -2.96
CA GLY A 284 3.84 -5.25 -1.51
C GLY A 284 4.37 -6.57 -0.97
N TRP A 285 3.73 -7.66 -1.32
CA TRP A 285 4.11 -8.99 -0.83
C TRP A 285 5.40 -9.49 -1.45
N THR A 286 5.61 -9.33 -2.75
CA THR A 286 6.82 -9.82 -3.41
C THR A 286 8.07 -9.10 -2.90
N GLN A 287 8.02 -7.79 -2.66
CA GLN A 287 9.15 -7.03 -2.11
C GLN A 287 9.45 -7.41 -0.66
N VAL A 288 8.43 -7.71 0.16
CA VAL A 288 8.66 -8.21 1.53
C VAL A 288 9.23 -9.62 1.50
N ILE A 289 8.70 -10.51 0.68
CA ILE A 289 9.24 -11.88 0.51
C ILE A 289 10.70 -11.83 0.05
N SER A 290 11.02 -11.00 -0.95
CA SER A 290 12.38 -10.76 -1.41
C SER A 290 13.32 -10.36 -0.27
N GLN A 291 12.89 -9.39 0.55
CA GLN A 291 13.66 -8.91 1.71
C GLN A 291 13.84 -10.00 2.77
N VAL A 292 12.75 -10.64 3.19
CA VAL A 292 12.77 -11.63 4.29
C VAL A 292 13.54 -12.90 3.90
N LEU A 293 13.35 -13.38 2.68
CA LEU A 293 14.04 -14.59 2.20
C LEU A 293 15.44 -14.32 1.62
N ASN A 294 15.84 -13.05 1.52
CA ASN A 294 17.08 -12.61 0.89
C ASN A 294 17.25 -13.17 -0.52
N ILE A 295 16.23 -13.02 -1.34
CA ILE A 295 16.22 -13.45 -2.75
C ILE A 295 15.97 -12.25 -3.66
N GLN A 296 16.57 -12.23 -4.84
CA GLN A 296 16.24 -11.26 -5.86
C GLN A 296 15.07 -11.77 -6.70
N LEU A 297 14.08 -10.91 -6.92
CA LEU A 297 12.95 -11.19 -7.79
C LEU A 297 13.10 -10.31 -9.04
N ASP A 298 13.47 -10.93 -10.13
CA ASP A 298 13.47 -10.26 -11.43
C ASP A 298 12.05 -10.13 -11.99
N ARG A 299 11.92 -9.41 -13.11
CA ARG A 299 10.63 -9.17 -13.74
C ARG A 299 9.93 -10.46 -14.19
N ALA A 300 10.68 -11.44 -14.68
CA ALA A 300 10.12 -12.71 -15.13
C ALA A 300 9.53 -13.49 -13.95
N THR A 301 10.25 -13.54 -12.84
CA THR A 301 9.79 -14.16 -11.58
C THR A 301 8.56 -13.43 -11.03
N PHE A 302 8.57 -12.09 -11.00
CA PHE A 302 7.40 -11.31 -10.58
C PHE A 302 6.17 -11.64 -11.42
N ASN A 303 6.30 -11.65 -12.76
CA ASN A 303 5.19 -11.96 -13.65
C ASN A 303 4.62 -13.36 -13.40
N ARG A 304 5.49 -14.36 -13.21
CA ARG A 304 5.07 -15.73 -12.85
C ARG A 304 4.31 -15.77 -11.53
N LEU A 305 4.76 -15.03 -10.51
CA LEU A 305 4.07 -14.96 -9.22
C LEU A 305 2.70 -14.27 -9.36
N ALA A 306 2.63 -13.20 -10.16
CA ALA A 306 1.37 -12.51 -10.45
C ALA A 306 0.36 -13.45 -11.16
N GLU A 307 0.81 -14.21 -12.18
CA GLU A 307 -0.03 -15.20 -12.86
C GLU A 307 -0.58 -16.26 -11.89
N LEU A 308 0.23 -16.74 -10.96
CA LEU A 308 -0.20 -17.70 -9.93
C LEU A 308 -1.21 -17.13 -8.92
N ALA A 309 -1.17 -15.82 -8.69
CA ALA A 309 -2.06 -15.10 -7.78
C ALA A 309 -3.38 -14.70 -8.42
N ASN A 310 -3.40 -14.37 -9.73
CA ASN A 310 -4.58 -13.87 -10.43
C ASN A 310 -5.86 -14.72 -10.27
N PRO A 311 -5.81 -16.07 -10.28
CA PRO A 311 -7.01 -16.88 -10.04
C PRO A 311 -7.58 -16.76 -8.62
N ILE A 312 -6.83 -16.16 -7.69
CA ILE A 312 -7.23 -15.96 -6.28
C ILE A 312 -7.69 -14.52 -6.04
N ARG A 313 -7.48 -13.63 -7.02
CA ARG A 313 -7.98 -12.24 -6.94
C ARG A 313 -9.48 -12.27 -6.66
N PRO A 314 -9.95 -11.54 -5.63
CA PRO A 314 -11.38 -11.43 -5.39
C PRO A 314 -12.11 -10.87 -6.62
N ALA A 315 -13.26 -11.46 -6.95
CA ALA A 315 -14.12 -10.88 -7.98
C ALA A 315 -14.55 -9.47 -7.54
N LEU A 316 -14.52 -8.51 -8.44
CA LEU A 316 -15.08 -7.19 -8.18
C LEU A 316 -16.57 -7.36 -7.93
N GLN A 317 -17.02 -6.93 -6.74
CA GLN A 317 -18.46 -6.86 -6.46
C GLN A 317 -19.00 -5.63 -7.20
N THR A 318 -19.51 -5.84 -8.41
CA THR A 318 -20.33 -4.80 -9.06
C THR A 318 -21.59 -4.64 -8.24
N VAL A 319 -21.64 -3.58 -7.44
CA VAL A 319 -22.92 -3.12 -6.87
C VAL A 319 -23.75 -2.70 -8.06
N GLY A 320 -24.83 -3.46 -8.32
CA GLY A 320 -25.69 -3.24 -9.47
C GLY A 320 -26.14 -1.77 -9.50
N LEU A 321 -25.67 -1.04 -10.50
CA LEU A 321 -26.28 0.19 -10.93
C LEU A 321 -27.66 -0.22 -11.48
N THR A 322 -28.67 -0.24 -10.62
CA THR A 322 -30.06 -0.27 -11.08
C THR A 322 -30.24 1.00 -11.88
N ALA A 323 -30.28 0.83 -13.20
CA ALA A 323 -30.72 1.86 -14.11
C ALA A 323 -32.06 2.42 -13.57
N LYS A 324 -32.07 3.68 -13.24
CA LYS A 324 -33.27 4.46 -13.04
C LYS A 324 -33.66 5.13 -14.35
#